data_1abe171e03ca59197daf725227f0679b
#
_entry.id   1abe171e03ca59197daf725227f0679b
#
_cell.length_a   1.000
_cell.length_b   1.000
_cell.length_c   1.000
_cell.angle_alpha   90.00
_cell.angle_beta   90.00
_cell.angle_gamma   90.00
#
_symmetry.space_group_name_H-M   'P 1'
#
loop_
_entity.id
_entity.type
_entity.pdbx_description
1 polymer ?
#
loop_
_entity_poly.entity_id
_entity_poly.type
_entity_poly.pdbx_seq_one_letter_code
_entity_poly.pdbx_strand_id
1 'polypeptide(L)'
;MNEQKELTLGLLLILGVVSFGLVSGGGLLGSSGAEVYGHAWVQWWHGEALWAWPSGTSSALGVEQWAVIDPIPTAMGAIVGRLLGWSVGWNTVIILAVACAFLGGAFLSKRAGGSAIVGGVVLSLAPIFMGSLASGLTEDAALGLIAFSFGLIFYPTGNRDSIAGGFLLGLIAWCGLYLAWMAAVSALILSLFQIRANWRRLLLSGAVALLLAVPAAYQHGERVSGQGHRAGVHHQVEYEPLWQINPWAQADLASFGTPSLEDNTEGALVRFHPAYVGWTTLLLAVLSGRRRWWLIFGGAIFFAIGESPTFAGRPIGVENPIFWLMNKIPYASLLNHHARLMLVGQLALAVTASIGALRIYKSRSIKPWHMAVVIALEIVVCSPAPLPLPVTNNQIEEIFYEAADGTGGVLTIPMAGPGVHPQRSLYEARAHGRQVMQNPNRPGPTEAMLADPFGLWLSSLGFPHHPDAPDDLSFEPMRSAGVEAIIVRENLVMEVESAIGPPDIRSNGGALWRLSRLSSIEGESSR
;
A
#
# COMPACT_ATOMS: atom_id res chain seq x y z
N MET A 1 35.99 1.75 -11.61
CA MET A 1 34.84 2.70 -11.75
C MET A 1 34.86 3.56 -10.48
N ASN A 2 34.60 4.86 -10.55
CA ASN A 2 34.47 5.65 -9.34
C ASN A 2 33.11 5.42 -8.70
N GLU A 3 32.99 5.68 -7.40
CA GLU A 3 31.77 5.42 -6.59
C GLU A 3 30.51 6.04 -7.21
N GLN A 4 30.62 7.26 -7.74
CA GLN A 4 29.48 7.96 -8.34
C GLN A 4 28.95 7.24 -9.60
N LYS A 5 29.85 6.74 -10.47
CA LYS A 5 29.45 5.94 -11.64
C LYS A 5 28.82 4.61 -11.24
N GLU A 6 29.32 3.98 -10.17
CA GLU A 6 28.72 2.74 -9.63
C GLU A 6 27.30 2.98 -9.12
N LEU A 7 27.08 4.06 -8.38
CA LEU A 7 25.75 4.44 -7.89
C LEU A 7 24.78 4.79 -9.03
N THR A 8 25.23 5.57 -10.01
CA THR A 8 24.38 5.92 -11.16
C THR A 8 23.97 4.68 -11.94
N LEU A 9 24.93 3.80 -12.26
CA LEU A 9 24.65 2.57 -12.99
C LEU A 9 23.74 1.64 -12.17
N GLY A 10 24.00 1.48 -10.87
CA GLY A 10 23.16 0.69 -9.98
C GLY A 10 21.72 1.17 -9.94
N LEU A 11 21.53 2.48 -9.82
CA LEU A 11 20.19 3.10 -9.82
C LEU A 11 19.47 2.83 -11.15
N LEU A 12 20.12 3.08 -12.29
CA LEU A 12 19.53 2.87 -13.61
C LEU A 12 19.15 1.41 -13.86
N LEU A 13 20.00 0.48 -13.43
CA LEU A 13 19.70 -0.96 -13.54
C LEU A 13 18.49 -1.36 -12.69
N ILE A 14 18.42 -0.89 -11.45
CA ILE A 14 17.28 -1.19 -10.57
C ILE A 14 15.99 -0.62 -11.14
N LEU A 15 15.99 0.64 -11.54
CA LEU A 15 14.82 1.27 -12.14
C LEU A 15 14.40 0.53 -13.43
N GLY A 16 15.36 0.12 -14.26
CA GLY A 16 15.11 -0.69 -15.46
C GLY A 16 14.44 -2.03 -15.14
N VAL A 17 14.93 -2.76 -14.12
CA VAL A 17 14.33 -4.04 -13.70
C VAL A 17 12.92 -3.81 -13.14
N VAL A 18 12.73 -2.83 -12.27
CA VAL A 18 11.43 -2.57 -11.62
C VAL A 18 10.37 -2.17 -12.63
N SER A 19 10.71 -1.30 -13.58
CA SER A 19 9.78 -0.75 -14.58
C SER A 19 9.70 -1.55 -15.88
N PHE A 20 10.40 -2.68 -15.99
CA PHE A 20 10.50 -3.46 -17.24
C PHE A 20 9.14 -3.85 -17.82
N GLY A 21 8.17 -4.16 -16.95
CA GLY A 21 6.80 -4.50 -17.37
C GLY A 21 6.10 -3.38 -18.16
N LEU A 22 6.48 -2.11 -18.00
CA LEU A 22 5.89 -0.99 -18.75
C LEU A 22 6.28 -0.98 -20.24
N VAL A 23 7.38 -1.64 -20.59
CA VAL A 23 7.87 -1.69 -21.99
C VAL A 23 6.88 -2.41 -22.90
N SER A 24 6.09 -3.34 -22.36
CA SER A 24 5.21 -4.22 -23.13
C SER A 24 3.81 -3.67 -23.42
N GLY A 25 3.44 -2.45 -22.99
CA GLY A 25 2.12 -1.95 -23.37
C GLY A 25 1.51 -0.83 -22.54
N GLY A 26 2.24 -0.28 -21.60
CA GLY A 26 1.68 0.74 -20.68
C GLY A 26 0.78 0.11 -19.61
N GLY A 27 0.35 0.91 -18.64
CA GLY A 27 -0.47 0.46 -17.53
C GLY A 27 -0.04 1.08 -16.21
N LEU A 28 -0.50 0.50 -15.10
CA LEU A 28 -0.16 0.91 -13.74
C LEU A 28 0.81 -0.12 -13.14
N LEU A 29 1.96 0.32 -12.64
CA LEU A 29 2.85 -0.55 -11.88
C LEU A 29 2.15 -1.07 -10.62
N GLY A 30 2.16 -2.37 -10.43
CA GLY A 30 1.52 -3.08 -9.33
C GLY A 30 0.53 -4.14 -9.82
N SER A 31 0.04 -4.96 -8.91
CA SER A 31 -0.85 -6.09 -9.19
C SER A 31 -2.31 -5.68 -9.27
N SER A 32 -3.02 -6.17 -10.29
CA SER A 32 -4.46 -5.97 -10.45
C SER A 32 -5.30 -6.60 -9.32
N GLY A 33 -4.77 -7.62 -8.64
CA GLY A 33 -5.41 -8.23 -7.48
C GLY A 33 -5.19 -7.49 -6.16
N ALA A 34 -4.47 -6.36 -6.18
CA ALA A 34 -4.10 -5.58 -5.01
C ALA A 34 -4.76 -4.18 -5.01
N GLU A 35 -4.32 -3.27 -4.18
CA GLU A 35 -4.95 -1.95 -3.97
C GLU A 35 -4.61 -0.89 -5.03
N VAL A 36 -3.94 -1.25 -6.11
CA VAL A 36 -3.48 -0.33 -7.17
C VAL A 36 -4.61 0.54 -7.71
N TYR A 37 -5.78 -0.05 -7.97
CA TYR A 37 -6.92 0.68 -8.51
C TYR A 37 -7.45 1.74 -7.55
N GLY A 38 -7.56 1.41 -6.26
CA GLY A 38 -8.05 2.33 -5.24
C GLY A 38 -7.13 3.52 -5.05
N HIS A 39 -5.83 3.28 -4.88
CA HIS A 39 -4.84 4.34 -4.71
C HIS A 39 -4.67 5.21 -5.96
N ALA A 40 -4.69 4.61 -7.17
CA ALA A 40 -4.67 5.38 -8.42
C ALA A 40 -5.90 6.25 -8.60
N TRP A 41 -7.08 5.78 -8.16
CA TRP A 41 -8.29 6.58 -8.13
C TRP A 41 -8.19 7.74 -7.13
N VAL A 42 -7.65 7.52 -5.92
CA VAL A 42 -7.41 8.59 -4.93
C VAL A 42 -6.53 9.70 -5.52
N GLN A 43 -5.46 9.34 -6.23
CA GLN A 43 -4.60 10.32 -6.90
C GLN A 43 -5.36 11.13 -7.96
N TRP A 44 -6.15 10.46 -8.80
CA TRP A 44 -6.99 11.12 -9.79
C TRP A 44 -7.99 12.08 -9.14
N TRP A 45 -8.72 11.63 -8.15
CA TRP A 45 -9.74 12.42 -7.46
C TRP A 45 -9.14 13.69 -6.84
N HIS A 46 -8.00 13.58 -6.16
CA HIS A 46 -7.30 14.74 -5.61
C HIS A 46 -6.73 15.65 -6.69
N GLY A 47 -6.35 15.13 -7.82
CA GLY A 47 -5.93 15.92 -8.97
C GLY A 47 -7.06 16.77 -9.55
N GLU A 48 -8.27 16.24 -9.63
CA GLU A 48 -9.45 16.99 -10.06
C GLU A 48 -9.90 18.03 -9.00
N ALA A 49 -9.78 17.71 -7.73
CA ALA A 49 -10.23 18.54 -6.61
C ALA A 49 -9.07 19.27 -5.91
N LEU A 50 -8.06 19.73 -6.63
CA LEU A 50 -6.83 20.35 -6.09
C LEU A 50 -7.05 21.43 -5.03
N TRP A 51 -8.13 22.20 -5.13
CA TRP A 51 -8.48 23.27 -4.20
C TRP A 51 -9.24 22.77 -2.96
N ALA A 52 -9.73 21.54 -2.97
CA ALA A 52 -10.38 20.89 -1.83
C ALA A 52 -9.39 20.11 -0.95
N TRP A 53 -8.11 20.16 -1.27
CA TRP A 53 -7.04 19.57 -0.47
C TRP A 53 -6.89 20.28 0.89
N PRO A 54 -6.76 19.60 2.02
CA PRO A 54 -6.66 18.16 2.26
C PRO A 54 -8.01 17.51 2.64
N SER A 55 -9.12 18.08 2.24
CA SER A 55 -10.43 17.47 2.50
C SER A 55 -10.47 16.05 1.93
N GLY A 56 -11.13 15.14 2.63
CA GLY A 56 -11.29 13.78 2.18
C GLY A 56 -12.11 13.69 0.89
N THR A 57 -12.17 12.53 0.29
CA THR A 57 -13.01 12.26 -0.87
C THR A 57 -14.42 11.94 -0.40
N SER A 58 -15.44 12.48 -1.06
CA SER A 58 -16.85 12.15 -0.84
C SER A 58 -17.43 11.41 -2.04
N SER A 59 -16.74 10.39 -2.50
CA SER A 59 -17.07 9.74 -3.75
C SER A 59 -18.02 8.56 -3.63
N ALA A 60 -18.11 7.97 -2.45
CA ALA A 60 -19.01 6.87 -2.18
C ALA A 60 -20.26 7.39 -1.45
N LEU A 61 -21.44 7.00 -1.92
CA LEU A 61 -22.70 7.31 -1.27
C LEU A 61 -22.70 6.78 0.17
N GLY A 62 -23.07 7.64 1.13
CA GLY A 62 -23.08 7.29 2.55
C GLY A 62 -21.73 7.34 3.26
N VAL A 63 -20.64 7.72 2.58
CA VAL A 63 -19.33 7.95 3.20
C VAL A 63 -18.99 9.43 3.10
N GLU A 64 -19.04 10.12 4.24
CA GLU A 64 -18.91 11.58 4.26
C GLU A 64 -17.54 12.09 3.82
N GLN A 65 -16.43 11.38 4.14
CA GLN A 65 -15.09 11.78 3.68
C GLN A 65 -14.10 10.61 3.79
N TRP A 66 -13.17 10.52 2.83
CA TRP A 66 -12.10 9.54 2.84
C TRP A 66 -10.79 10.16 3.30
N ALA A 67 -10.17 9.57 4.31
CA ALA A 67 -8.86 10.01 4.74
C ALA A 67 -7.83 9.59 3.70
N VAL A 68 -7.09 10.57 3.17
CA VAL A 68 -5.88 10.27 2.41
C VAL A 68 -4.81 9.88 3.40
N ILE A 69 -4.42 8.63 3.36
CA ILE A 69 -3.45 8.06 4.32
C ILE A 69 -2.00 8.42 3.96
N ASP A 70 -1.76 8.83 2.71
CA ASP A 70 -0.46 9.15 2.13
C ASP A 70 -0.47 10.47 1.35
N PRO A 71 -0.71 11.62 2.00
CA PRO A 71 -0.89 12.91 1.34
C PRO A 71 0.20 13.31 0.36
N ILE A 72 1.49 13.11 0.69
CA ILE A 72 2.60 13.52 -0.20
C ILE A 72 2.68 12.66 -1.45
N PRO A 73 2.73 11.31 -1.39
CA PRO A 73 2.67 10.47 -2.58
C PRO A 73 1.44 10.76 -3.45
N THR A 74 0.27 10.90 -2.83
CA THR A 74 -0.97 11.22 -3.54
C THR A 74 -0.89 12.56 -4.27
N ALA A 75 -0.42 13.63 -3.60
CA ALA A 75 -0.28 14.95 -4.24
C ALA A 75 0.71 14.92 -5.39
N MET A 76 1.84 14.23 -5.22
CA MET A 76 2.84 14.08 -6.28
C MET A 76 2.27 13.36 -7.49
N GLY A 77 1.58 12.23 -7.28
CA GLY A 77 0.92 11.48 -8.35
C GLY A 77 -0.20 12.29 -9.02
N ALA A 78 -0.97 13.06 -8.23
CA ALA A 78 -2.03 13.93 -8.74
C ALA A 78 -1.49 15.05 -9.63
N ILE A 79 -0.43 15.76 -9.21
CA ILE A 79 0.19 16.84 -9.99
C ILE A 79 0.75 16.28 -11.32
N VAL A 80 1.54 15.21 -11.25
CA VAL A 80 2.11 14.60 -12.45
C VAL A 80 1.03 14.02 -13.34
N GLY A 81 0.01 13.37 -12.75
CA GLY A 81 -1.12 12.77 -13.46
C GLY A 81 -1.92 13.79 -14.24
N ARG A 82 -2.16 14.97 -13.67
CA ARG A 82 -2.87 16.06 -14.35
C ARG A 82 -2.08 16.67 -15.50
N LEU A 83 -0.74 16.69 -15.40
CA LEU A 83 0.13 17.28 -16.43
C LEU A 83 0.47 16.29 -17.55
N LEU A 84 0.69 15.01 -17.24
CA LEU A 84 1.27 14.02 -18.15
C LEU A 84 0.39 12.78 -18.35
N GLY A 85 -0.74 12.70 -17.67
CA GLY A 85 -1.65 11.56 -17.69
C GLY A 85 -1.58 10.70 -16.41
N TRP A 86 -2.72 10.18 -16.00
CA TRP A 86 -2.93 9.55 -14.67
C TRP A 86 -2.07 8.30 -14.45
N SER A 87 -1.86 7.49 -15.49
CA SER A 87 -0.95 6.35 -15.40
C SER A 87 0.50 6.78 -15.22
N VAL A 88 0.91 7.87 -15.86
CA VAL A 88 2.25 8.46 -15.67
C VAL A 88 2.39 8.99 -14.24
N GLY A 89 1.36 9.65 -13.71
CA GLY A 89 1.34 10.11 -12.32
C GLY A 89 1.57 8.97 -11.32
N TRP A 90 0.80 7.90 -11.45
CA TRP A 90 0.93 6.70 -10.64
C TRP A 90 2.33 6.08 -10.73
N ASN A 91 2.78 5.79 -11.95
CA ASN A 91 4.07 5.13 -12.18
C ASN A 91 5.24 5.98 -11.69
N THR A 92 5.13 7.32 -11.77
CA THR A 92 6.13 8.25 -11.23
C THR A 92 6.29 8.09 -9.72
N VAL A 93 5.19 7.97 -8.96
CA VAL A 93 5.26 7.74 -7.50
C VAL A 93 6.03 6.47 -7.19
N ILE A 94 5.71 5.37 -7.86
CA ILE A 94 6.36 4.07 -7.64
C ILE A 94 7.87 4.13 -8.01
N ILE A 95 8.20 4.69 -9.17
CA ILE A 95 9.60 4.80 -9.63
C ILE A 95 10.42 5.70 -8.69
N LEU A 96 9.86 6.84 -8.26
CA LEU A 96 10.52 7.74 -7.32
C LEU A 96 10.66 7.13 -5.93
N ALA A 97 9.72 6.30 -5.48
CA ALA A 97 9.84 5.56 -4.23
C ALA A 97 11.07 4.62 -4.25
N VAL A 98 11.25 3.87 -5.34
CA VAL A 98 12.41 2.98 -5.52
C VAL A 98 13.72 3.78 -5.60
N ALA A 99 13.73 4.86 -6.37
CA ALA A 99 14.90 5.74 -6.47
C ALA A 99 15.27 6.36 -5.11
N CYS A 100 14.27 6.83 -4.37
CA CYS A 100 14.45 7.39 -3.02
C CYS A 100 14.99 6.34 -2.04
N ALA A 101 14.48 5.10 -2.08
CA ALA A 101 14.96 4.00 -1.26
C ALA A 101 16.42 3.65 -1.58
N PHE A 102 16.79 3.60 -2.87
CA PHE A 102 18.17 3.36 -3.29
C PHE A 102 19.12 4.46 -2.80
N LEU A 103 18.78 5.72 -3.08
CA LEU A 103 19.62 6.87 -2.71
C LEU A 103 19.69 7.04 -1.18
N GLY A 104 18.57 6.86 -0.48
CA GLY A 104 18.50 6.90 0.98
C GLY A 104 19.33 5.80 1.63
N GLY A 105 19.20 4.56 1.15
CA GLY A 105 19.99 3.42 1.60
C GLY A 105 21.49 3.61 1.36
N ALA A 106 21.87 4.13 0.20
CA ALA A 106 23.24 4.48 -0.14
C ALA A 106 23.80 5.57 0.78
N PHE A 107 23.03 6.63 0.99
CA PHE A 107 23.41 7.75 1.86
C PHE A 107 23.61 7.31 3.31
N LEU A 108 22.63 6.63 3.90
CA LEU A 108 22.70 6.15 5.27
C LEU A 108 23.88 5.18 5.46
N SER A 109 24.02 4.22 4.56
CA SER A 109 25.10 3.23 4.62
C SER A 109 26.48 3.90 4.54
N LYS A 110 26.68 4.85 3.65
CA LYS A 110 27.92 5.64 3.54
C LYS A 110 28.20 6.41 4.83
N ARG A 111 27.20 7.10 5.37
CA ARG A 111 27.33 7.83 6.66
C ARG A 111 27.66 6.90 7.83
N ALA A 112 27.14 5.66 7.81
CA ALA A 112 27.43 4.64 8.82
C ALA A 112 28.80 3.97 8.65
N GLY A 113 29.56 4.31 7.60
CA GLY A 113 30.88 3.76 7.28
C GLY A 113 30.79 2.44 6.52
N GLY A 114 29.72 2.20 5.80
CA GLY A 114 29.48 1.06 4.91
C GLY A 114 29.62 1.42 3.42
N SER A 115 29.35 0.44 2.55
CA SER A 115 29.30 0.61 1.10
C SER A 115 27.99 1.24 0.64
N ALA A 116 28.05 2.37 -0.04
CA ALA A 116 26.86 3.05 -0.54
C ALA A 116 26.07 2.18 -1.52
N ILE A 117 26.75 1.55 -2.49
CA ILE A 117 26.07 0.71 -3.51
C ILE A 117 25.35 -0.49 -2.89
N VAL A 118 25.97 -1.18 -1.92
CA VAL A 118 25.33 -2.31 -1.24
C VAL A 118 24.11 -1.85 -0.43
N GLY A 119 24.25 -0.75 0.32
CA GLY A 119 23.13 -0.22 1.09
C GLY A 119 21.96 0.24 0.22
N GLY A 120 22.25 0.86 -0.93
CA GLY A 120 21.25 1.26 -1.90
C GLY A 120 20.48 0.06 -2.48
N VAL A 121 21.20 -0.98 -2.93
CA VAL A 121 20.61 -2.20 -3.50
C VAL A 121 19.76 -2.95 -2.47
N VAL A 122 20.30 -3.16 -1.26
CA VAL A 122 19.58 -3.89 -0.19
C VAL A 122 18.27 -3.20 0.18
N LEU A 123 18.27 -1.86 0.27
CA LEU A 123 17.06 -1.14 0.68
C LEU A 123 16.04 -1.05 -0.45
N SER A 124 16.48 -0.73 -1.68
CA SER A 124 15.57 -0.55 -2.81
C SER A 124 14.97 -1.84 -3.36
N LEU A 125 15.68 -2.96 -3.26
CA LEU A 125 15.18 -4.28 -3.66
C LEU A 125 14.70 -5.12 -2.46
N ALA A 126 14.55 -4.52 -1.28
CA ALA A 126 14.01 -5.24 -0.12
C ALA A 126 12.69 -5.92 -0.49
N PRO A 127 12.55 -7.26 -0.32
CA PRO A 127 11.35 -7.98 -0.77
C PRO A 127 10.06 -7.41 -0.20
N ILE A 128 10.04 -7.07 1.10
CA ILE A 128 8.88 -6.45 1.76
C ILE A 128 8.51 -5.10 1.12
N PHE A 129 9.50 -4.30 0.70
CA PHE A 129 9.27 -3.01 0.04
C PHE A 129 8.74 -3.20 -1.39
N MET A 130 9.34 -4.12 -2.14
CA MET A 130 8.86 -4.46 -3.48
C MET A 130 7.46 -5.06 -3.45
N GLY A 131 7.16 -5.90 -2.46
CA GLY A 131 5.82 -6.43 -2.22
C GLY A 131 4.80 -5.34 -1.90
N SER A 132 5.15 -4.37 -1.05
CA SER A 132 4.30 -3.21 -0.77
C SER A 132 4.00 -2.41 -2.02
N LEU A 133 5.01 -2.11 -2.85
CA LEU A 133 4.80 -1.39 -4.11
C LEU A 133 3.99 -2.20 -5.12
N ALA A 134 4.22 -3.53 -5.21
CA ALA A 134 3.42 -4.42 -6.02
C ALA A 134 1.95 -4.46 -5.56
N SER A 135 1.70 -4.27 -4.27
CA SER A 135 0.37 -4.18 -3.67
C SER A 135 -0.29 -2.80 -3.85
N GLY A 136 0.42 -1.81 -4.41
CA GLY A 136 -0.08 -0.45 -4.57
C GLY A 136 -0.05 0.39 -3.28
N LEU A 137 0.71 -0.02 -2.26
CA LEU A 137 0.79 0.66 -0.97
C LEU A 137 1.74 1.85 -1.04
N THR A 138 1.25 2.99 -1.50
CA THR A 138 2.04 4.21 -1.70
C THR A 138 2.45 4.88 -0.39
N GLU A 139 1.81 4.55 0.72
CA GLU A 139 2.26 4.99 2.05
C GLU A 139 3.66 4.44 2.42
N ASP A 140 4.09 3.32 1.83
CA ASP A 140 5.42 2.75 2.06
C ASP A 140 6.51 3.38 1.18
N ALA A 141 6.14 4.28 0.26
CA ALA A 141 7.06 5.01 -0.61
C ALA A 141 8.12 5.85 0.15
N ALA A 142 7.84 6.20 1.40
CA ALA A 142 8.72 7.03 2.23
C ALA A 142 9.93 6.27 2.83
N LEU A 143 10.12 4.99 2.55
CA LEU A 143 11.23 4.20 3.12
C LEU A 143 12.60 4.87 2.92
N GLY A 144 12.83 5.45 1.73
CA GLY A 144 14.05 6.21 1.44
C GLY A 144 14.21 7.46 2.30
N LEU A 145 13.11 8.15 2.63
CA LEU A 145 13.13 9.33 3.51
C LEU A 145 13.54 8.95 4.94
N ILE A 146 13.12 7.77 5.43
CA ILE A 146 13.58 7.25 6.73
C ILE A 146 15.10 7.08 6.71
N ALA A 147 15.64 6.48 5.65
CA ALA A 147 17.07 6.28 5.50
C ALA A 147 17.84 7.60 5.48
N PHE A 148 17.39 8.59 4.72
CA PHE A 148 17.98 9.94 4.72
C PHE A 148 17.92 10.59 6.10
N SER A 149 16.75 10.56 6.73
CA SER A 149 16.55 11.12 8.08
C SER A 149 17.52 10.49 9.09
N PHE A 150 17.62 9.16 9.13
CA PHE A 150 18.50 8.45 10.04
C PHE A 150 19.99 8.74 9.76
N GLY A 151 20.37 8.87 8.49
CA GLY A 151 21.71 9.28 8.11
C GLY A 151 22.07 10.68 8.63
N LEU A 152 21.13 11.60 8.64
CA LEU A 152 21.31 12.97 9.12
C LEU A 152 21.25 13.07 10.65
N ILE A 153 20.34 12.34 11.30
CA ILE A 153 20.16 12.40 12.77
C ILE A 153 21.29 11.65 13.49
N PHE A 154 21.62 10.45 13.06
CA PHE A 154 22.53 9.55 13.80
C PHE A 154 23.97 9.62 13.36
N TYR A 155 24.26 10.26 12.21
CA TYR A 155 25.60 10.52 11.71
C TYR A 155 25.76 11.97 11.23
N PRO A 156 25.39 12.97 12.07
CA PRO A 156 25.38 14.37 11.65
C PRO A 156 26.80 14.91 11.47
N THR A 157 26.98 15.78 10.49
CA THR A 157 28.19 16.60 10.33
C THR A 157 28.05 17.95 10.99
N GLY A 158 26.84 18.38 11.33
CA GLY A 158 26.53 19.64 11.98
C GLY A 158 25.07 19.75 12.44
N ASN A 159 24.69 20.88 13.04
CA ASN A 159 23.32 21.12 13.50
C ASN A 159 22.31 21.20 12.34
N ARG A 160 22.75 21.63 11.16
CA ARG A 160 21.89 21.65 9.95
C ARG A 160 21.42 20.26 9.58
N ASP A 161 22.29 19.25 9.71
CA ASP A 161 21.91 17.86 9.48
C ASP A 161 20.80 17.43 10.45
N SER A 162 20.89 17.83 11.73
CA SER A 162 19.86 17.48 12.74
C SER A 162 18.52 18.12 12.42
N ILE A 163 18.49 19.37 11.97
CA ILE A 163 17.26 20.04 11.53
C ILE A 163 16.69 19.35 10.30
N ALA A 164 17.52 19.13 9.27
CA ALA A 164 17.08 18.47 8.04
C ALA A 164 16.60 17.04 8.29
N GLY A 165 17.30 16.29 9.15
CA GLY A 165 16.89 14.95 9.54
C GLY A 165 15.56 14.93 10.31
N GLY A 166 15.36 15.87 11.23
CA GLY A 166 14.08 16.05 11.94
C GLY A 166 12.95 16.45 10.98
N PHE A 167 13.23 17.36 10.04
CA PHE A 167 12.26 17.74 9.01
C PHE A 167 11.82 16.53 8.16
N LEU A 168 12.77 15.73 7.65
CA LEU A 168 12.45 14.53 6.90
C LEU A 168 11.67 13.51 7.75
N LEU A 169 12.06 13.33 9.02
CA LEU A 169 11.35 12.43 9.93
C LEU A 169 9.88 12.86 10.15
N GLY A 170 9.65 14.16 10.27
CA GLY A 170 8.29 14.71 10.38
C GLY A 170 7.49 14.59 9.08
N LEU A 171 8.13 14.76 7.91
CA LEU A 171 7.49 14.57 6.61
C LEU A 171 7.00 13.14 6.37
N ILE A 172 7.64 12.13 6.97
CA ILE A 172 7.21 10.74 6.84
C ILE A 172 5.77 10.57 7.33
N ALA A 173 5.32 11.34 8.32
CA ALA A 173 3.93 11.30 8.79
C ALA A 173 2.91 11.74 7.72
N TRP A 174 3.32 12.55 6.75
CA TRP A 174 2.52 12.97 5.60
C TRP A 174 2.64 12.01 4.41
N CYS A 175 3.56 11.04 4.49
CA CYS A 175 3.66 9.96 3.50
C CYS A 175 2.94 8.68 3.96
N GLY A 176 2.86 8.46 5.28
CA GLY A 176 2.18 7.31 5.86
C GLY A 176 2.43 7.22 7.36
N LEU A 177 1.37 7.19 8.16
CA LEU A 177 1.48 7.16 9.62
C LEU A 177 2.12 5.86 10.14
N TYR A 178 1.91 4.73 9.48
CA TYR A 178 2.57 3.48 9.81
C TYR A 178 4.09 3.62 9.79
N LEU A 179 4.63 4.11 8.69
CA LEU A 179 6.07 4.34 8.54
C LEU A 179 6.59 5.40 9.53
N ALA A 180 5.82 6.46 9.77
CA ALA A 180 6.20 7.50 10.73
C ALA A 180 6.34 6.94 12.14
N TRP A 181 5.38 6.10 12.58
CA TRP A 181 5.43 5.44 13.88
C TRP A 181 6.63 4.49 13.98
N MET A 182 6.84 3.65 12.98
CA MET A 182 7.98 2.72 12.92
C MET A 182 9.30 3.47 12.96
N ALA A 183 9.43 4.55 12.18
CA ALA A 183 10.60 5.40 12.17
C ALA A 183 10.83 6.08 13.53
N ALA A 184 9.78 6.60 14.17
CA ALA A 184 9.86 7.24 15.48
C ALA A 184 10.34 6.27 16.57
N VAL A 185 9.76 5.07 16.65
CA VAL A 185 10.19 4.03 17.61
C VAL A 185 11.64 3.63 17.37
N SER A 186 12.02 3.41 16.13
CA SER A 186 13.41 3.03 15.79
C SER A 186 14.40 4.18 16.06
N ALA A 187 14.00 5.42 15.78
CA ALA A 187 14.78 6.60 16.12
C ALA A 187 14.96 6.73 17.64
N LEU A 188 13.92 6.47 18.42
CA LEU A 188 14.00 6.46 19.88
C LEU A 188 15.02 5.41 20.37
N ILE A 189 14.92 4.17 19.88
CA ILE A 189 15.86 3.10 20.24
C ILE A 189 17.30 3.50 19.89
N LEU A 190 17.56 4.01 18.69
CA LEU A 190 18.89 4.44 18.28
C LEU A 190 19.40 5.63 19.12
N SER A 191 18.50 6.53 19.52
CA SER A 191 18.81 7.68 20.36
C SER A 191 19.34 7.28 21.73
N LEU A 192 18.84 6.18 22.30
CA LEU A 192 19.34 5.68 23.60
C LEU A 192 20.84 5.38 23.58
N PHE A 193 21.39 4.97 22.43
CA PHE A 193 22.84 4.72 22.28
C PHE A 193 23.68 5.97 22.07
N GLN A 194 23.05 7.11 21.82
CA GLN A 194 23.74 8.36 21.49
C GLN A 194 23.38 9.54 22.41
N ILE A 195 22.42 9.36 23.31
CA ILE A 195 21.85 10.45 24.13
C ILE A 195 22.93 11.21 24.90
N ARG A 196 23.89 10.49 25.49
CA ARG A 196 24.98 11.11 26.28
C ARG A 196 25.86 12.06 25.46
N ALA A 197 26.12 11.69 24.18
CA ALA A 197 27.02 12.45 23.32
C ALA A 197 26.29 13.55 22.50
N ASN A 198 25.03 13.32 22.15
CA ASN A 198 24.32 14.11 21.13
C ASN A 198 22.93 14.61 21.57
N TRP A 199 22.61 14.65 22.86
CA TRP A 199 21.25 14.94 23.37
C TRP A 199 20.63 16.22 22.79
N ARG A 200 21.41 17.32 22.67
CA ARG A 200 20.91 18.60 22.11
C ARG A 200 20.46 18.45 20.66
N ARG A 201 21.24 17.72 19.85
CA ARG A 201 20.93 17.47 18.45
C ARG A 201 19.73 16.55 18.29
N LEU A 202 19.63 15.54 19.14
CA LEU A 202 18.47 14.62 19.16
C LEU A 202 17.20 15.36 19.57
N LEU A 203 17.26 16.24 20.59
CA LEU A 203 16.12 17.07 20.97
C LEU A 203 15.72 18.03 19.84
N LEU A 204 16.69 18.67 19.18
CA LEU A 204 16.41 19.55 18.04
C LEU A 204 15.72 18.79 16.90
N SER A 205 16.25 17.63 16.52
CA SER A 205 15.63 16.78 15.50
C SER A 205 14.23 16.33 15.90
N GLY A 206 14.04 15.91 17.15
CA GLY A 206 12.76 15.49 17.69
C GLY A 206 11.73 16.62 17.71
N ALA A 207 12.11 17.82 18.13
CA ALA A 207 11.23 18.98 18.13
C ALA A 207 10.77 19.37 16.72
N VAL A 208 11.68 19.38 15.75
CA VAL A 208 11.34 19.65 14.34
C VAL A 208 10.43 18.55 13.78
N ALA A 209 10.72 17.28 14.08
CA ALA A 209 9.88 16.16 13.64
C ALA A 209 8.47 16.24 14.22
N LEU A 210 8.33 16.52 15.52
CA LEU A 210 7.01 16.65 16.18
C LEU A 210 6.22 17.83 15.63
N LEU A 211 6.86 18.97 15.35
CA LEU A 211 6.19 20.14 14.76
C LEU A 211 5.46 19.80 13.45
N LEU A 212 6.02 18.91 12.66
CA LEU A 212 5.43 18.48 11.38
C LEU A 212 4.52 17.25 11.53
N ALA A 213 4.88 16.29 12.40
CA ALA A 213 4.14 15.04 12.54
C ALA A 213 2.83 15.19 13.32
N VAL A 214 2.78 16.09 14.33
CA VAL A 214 1.57 16.28 15.17
C VAL A 214 0.36 16.73 14.35
N PRO A 215 0.45 17.73 13.45
CA PRO A 215 -0.67 18.10 12.60
C PRO A 215 -1.15 16.95 11.70
N ALA A 216 -0.23 16.16 11.13
CA ALA A 216 -0.58 15.01 10.30
C ALA A 216 -1.31 13.93 11.13
N ALA A 217 -0.80 13.62 12.31
CA ALA A 217 -1.40 12.64 13.23
C ALA A 217 -2.79 13.09 13.72
N TYR A 218 -2.95 14.38 14.04
CA TYR A 218 -4.23 14.95 14.45
C TYR A 218 -5.27 14.83 13.34
N GLN A 219 -4.95 15.31 12.13
CA GLN A 219 -5.87 15.25 10.98
C GLN A 219 -6.26 13.81 10.64
N HIS A 220 -5.31 12.89 10.68
CA HIS A 220 -5.59 11.48 10.42
C HIS A 220 -6.45 10.87 11.52
N GLY A 221 -6.12 11.11 12.79
CA GLY A 221 -6.86 10.59 13.94
C GLY A 221 -8.31 11.06 13.98
N GLU A 222 -8.56 12.32 13.66
CA GLU A 222 -9.91 12.89 13.60
C GLU A 222 -10.74 12.21 12.49
N ARG A 223 -10.15 12.01 11.31
CA ARG A 223 -10.83 11.36 10.18
C ARG A 223 -11.10 9.88 10.43
N VAL A 224 -10.12 9.15 10.95
CA VAL A 224 -10.27 7.72 11.26
C VAL A 224 -11.30 7.49 12.36
N SER A 225 -11.36 8.35 13.38
CA SER A 225 -12.37 8.24 14.45
C SER A 225 -13.79 8.47 13.92
N GLY A 226 -13.98 9.40 12.97
CA GLY A 226 -15.28 9.66 12.32
C GLY A 226 -15.74 8.55 11.39
N GLN A 227 -14.86 7.71 10.88
CA GLN A 227 -15.19 6.65 9.91
C GLN A 227 -15.63 5.32 10.54
N GLY A 228 -15.86 5.27 11.85
CA GLY A 228 -16.27 4.04 12.53
C GLY A 228 -15.25 2.89 12.33
N HIS A 229 -13.97 3.20 12.29
CA HIS A 229 -12.93 2.19 12.24
C HIS A 229 -13.16 1.22 13.38
N ARG A 230 -13.43 -0.03 13.06
CA ARG A 230 -13.57 -1.09 14.07
C ARG A 230 -12.22 -1.24 14.74
N ALA A 231 -12.08 -0.60 15.91
CA ALA A 231 -11.08 -1.00 16.86
C ALA A 231 -11.26 -2.51 17.07
N GLY A 232 -10.27 -3.31 16.69
CA GLY A 232 -10.29 -4.74 17.00
C GLY A 232 -10.37 -5.74 15.86
N VAL A 233 -10.50 -5.34 14.59
CA VAL A 233 -10.19 -6.30 13.51
C VAL A 233 -8.68 -6.24 13.27
N HIS A 234 -7.94 -6.87 14.17
CA HIS A 234 -6.55 -7.21 13.91
C HIS A 234 -6.57 -8.25 12.78
N HIS A 235 -6.26 -7.84 11.56
CA HIS A 235 -5.78 -8.80 10.57
C HIS A 235 -4.42 -9.26 11.09
N GLN A 236 -4.44 -10.33 11.86
CA GLN A 236 -3.24 -10.97 12.38
C GLN A 236 -2.51 -11.60 11.21
N VAL A 237 -1.66 -10.80 10.61
CA VAL A 237 -0.62 -11.31 9.75
C VAL A 237 0.44 -11.88 10.69
N GLU A 238 0.32 -13.16 10.99
CA GLU A 238 1.29 -13.89 11.81
C GLU A 238 2.55 -14.10 10.98
N TYR A 239 3.57 -13.32 11.30
CA TYR A 239 4.87 -13.40 10.65
C TYR A 239 5.69 -14.50 11.34
N GLU A 240 5.97 -15.57 10.65
CA GLU A 240 6.83 -16.60 11.19
C GLU A 240 8.31 -16.23 10.99
N PRO A 241 9.16 -16.25 12.06
CA PRO A 241 10.57 -15.88 11.96
C PRO A 241 11.35 -16.68 10.92
N LEU A 242 11.00 -17.96 10.71
CA LEU A 242 11.64 -18.83 9.72
C LEU A 242 11.36 -18.40 8.27
N TRP A 243 10.29 -17.67 8.01
CA TRP A 243 9.99 -17.17 6.66
C TRP A 243 11.02 -16.17 6.15
N GLN A 244 11.74 -15.50 7.04
CA GLN A 244 12.77 -14.53 6.65
C GLN A 244 13.98 -15.17 5.97
N ILE A 245 14.20 -16.43 6.20
CA ILE A 245 15.25 -17.22 5.59
C ILE A 245 14.74 -18.20 4.53
N ASN A 246 13.43 -18.30 4.34
CA ASN A 246 12.81 -19.18 3.36
C ASN A 246 12.34 -18.38 2.13
N PRO A 247 13.03 -18.49 0.97
CA PRO A 247 12.65 -17.79 -0.24
C PRO A 247 11.33 -18.26 -0.85
N TRP A 248 10.85 -19.44 -0.46
CA TRP A 248 9.57 -20.00 -0.94
C TRP A 248 8.40 -19.76 0.03
N ALA A 249 8.64 -19.17 1.17
CA ALA A 249 7.57 -18.74 2.06
C ALA A 249 6.89 -17.53 1.44
N GLN A 250 5.81 -17.77 0.72
CA GLN A 250 4.92 -16.72 0.29
C GLN A 250 4.12 -16.25 1.50
N ALA A 251 4.37 -15.02 1.85
CA ALA A 251 3.46 -14.30 2.68
C ALA A 251 2.51 -13.53 1.75
N ASP A 252 1.61 -14.20 1.06
CA ASP A 252 0.44 -13.55 0.52
C ASP A 252 -0.63 -13.45 1.62
N LEU A 253 -1.47 -12.45 1.56
CA LEU A 253 -2.58 -12.33 2.52
C LEU A 253 -3.62 -13.43 2.34
N ALA A 254 -3.64 -14.08 1.19
CA ALA A 254 -4.42 -15.27 0.95
C ALA A 254 -3.86 -16.46 1.74
N SER A 255 -2.54 -16.54 1.93
CA SER A 255 -1.89 -17.54 2.79
C SER A 255 -1.79 -17.09 4.25
N PHE A 256 -2.03 -15.82 4.55
CA PHE A 256 -2.24 -15.37 5.92
C PHE A 256 -3.64 -15.74 6.35
N GLY A 257 -3.91 -17.04 6.51
CA GLY A 257 -5.09 -17.53 7.17
C GLY A 257 -6.08 -16.49 7.64
N THR A 258 -6.68 -15.75 6.71
CA THR A 258 -8.03 -15.31 6.97
C THR A 258 -8.76 -16.60 7.23
N PRO A 259 -9.34 -16.79 8.42
CA PRO A 259 -9.88 -18.07 8.85
C PRO A 259 -11.01 -18.61 7.96
N SER A 260 -11.18 -18.11 6.80
CA SER A 260 -12.26 -18.44 5.88
C SER A 260 -11.85 -18.21 4.45
N LEU A 261 -10.63 -18.60 4.09
CA LEU A 261 -10.27 -18.71 2.67
C LEU A 261 -11.21 -19.70 1.93
N GLU A 262 -11.83 -20.62 2.61
CA GLU A 262 -12.84 -21.47 2.04
C GLU A 262 -14.15 -20.71 1.74
N ASP A 263 -14.47 -19.63 2.47
CA ASP A 263 -15.73 -18.88 2.30
C ASP A 263 -15.61 -17.53 1.56
N ASN A 264 -14.41 -16.95 1.37
CA ASN A 264 -14.27 -15.58 0.87
C ASN A 264 -13.13 -15.36 -0.14
N THR A 265 -12.64 -16.37 -0.82
CA THR A 265 -11.51 -16.27 -1.76
C THR A 265 -11.81 -15.51 -3.03
N GLU A 266 -13.07 -15.24 -3.31
CA GLU A 266 -13.51 -14.59 -4.54
C GLU A 266 -13.72 -13.10 -4.30
N GLY A 267 -12.65 -12.32 -4.40
CA GLY A 267 -12.68 -10.87 -4.27
C GLY A 267 -11.85 -10.28 -3.14
N ALA A 268 -11.09 -11.10 -2.40
CA ALA A 268 -10.15 -10.60 -1.41
C ALA A 268 -9.01 -9.83 -2.05
N LEU A 269 -8.65 -8.68 -1.44
CA LEU A 269 -7.48 -7.90 -1.84
C LEU A 269 -6.22 -8.71 -1.55
N VAL A 270 -5.43 -8.98 -2.58
CA VAL A 270 -4.13 -9.64 -2.45
C VAL A 270 -3.08 -8.59 -2.10
N ARG A 271 -2.38 -8.77 -0.97
CA ARG A 271 -1.25 -7.93 -0.59
C ARG A 271 0.00 -8.78 -0.48
N PHE A 272 1.09 -8.31 -1.05
CA PHE A 272 2.37 -9.01 -1.00
C PHE A 272 3.18 -8.50 0.20
N HIS A 273 3.34 -9.32 1.22
CA HIS A 273 4.19 -9.02 2.38
C HIS A 273 5.30 -10.08 2.52
N PRO A 274 6.25 -10.17 1.57
CA PRO A 274 7.28 -11.18 1.64
C PRO A 274 8.19 -10.99 2.84
N ALA A 275 8.41 -12.08 3.57
CA ALA A 275 9.26 -12.08 4.75
C ALA A 275 10.74 -12.22 4.43
N TYR A 276 11.07 -12.77 3.27
CA TYR A 276 12.43 -13.06 2.86
C TYR A 276 13.33 -11.82 2.86
N VAL A 277 14.53 -11.92 3.41
CA VAL A 277 15.46 -10.79 3.55
C VAL A 277 16.74 -10.92 2.72
N GLY A 278 16.94 -12.04 2.04
CA GLY A 278 18.13 -12.35 1.25
C GLY A 278 19.25 -13.01 2.09
N TRP A 279 19.71 -14.18 1.64
CA TRP A 279 20.81 -14.92 2.29
C TRP A 279 22.12 -14.15 2.26
N THR A 280 22.48 -13.59 1.08
CA THR A 280 23.69 -12.79 0.92
C THR A 280 23.65 -11.55 1.81
N THR A 281 22.50 -10.88 1.88
CA THR A 281 22.29 -9.73 2.75
C THR A 281 22.50 -10.10 4.21
N LEU A 282 21.91 -11.20 4.67
CA LEU A 282 22.01 -11.66 6.05
C LEU A 282 23.44 -12.06 6.40
N LEU A 283 24.13 -12.80 5.52
CA LEU A 283 25.53 -13.19 5.71
C LEU A 283 26.44 -11.97 5.85
N LEU A 284 26.30 -10.99 4.97
CA LEU A 284 27.05 -9.74 5.04
C LEU A 284 26.73 -8.97 6.34
N ALA A 285 25.46 -8.94 6.74
CA ALA A 285 25.03 -8.27 7.96
C ALA A 285 25.67 -8.88 9.22
N VAL A 286 25.75 -10.21 9.31
CA VAL A 286 26.42 -10.93 10.41
C VAL A 286 27.89 -10.51 10.52
N LEU A 287 28.57 -10.34 9.40
CA LEU A 287 29.97 -9.91 9.36
C LEU A 287 30.19 -8.45 9.80
N SER A 288 29.14 -7.63 9.94
CA SER A 288 29.28 -6.21 10.29
C SER A 288 29.70 -5.94 11.74
N GLY A 289 29.34 -6.81 12.68
CA GLY A 289 29.59 -6.62 14.12
C GLY A 289 28.92 -5.38 14.76
N ARG A 290 27.95 -4.74 14.09
CA ARG A 290 27.28 -3.51 14.56
C ARG A 290 26.04 -3.85 15.38
N ARG A 291 26.19 -4.17 16.68
CA ARG A 291 25.13 -4.64 17.59
C ARG A 291 23.87 -3.78 17.63
N ARG A 292 23.97 -2.44 17.62
CA ARG A 292 22.83 -1.54 17.70
C ARG A 292 21.82 -1.70 16.55
N TRP A 293 22.32 -1.97 15.34
CA TRP A 293 21.45 -2.18 14.19
C TRP A 293 20.78 -3.56 14.23
N TRP A 294 21.44 -4.55 14.83
CA TRP A 294 20.83 -5.85 15.09
C TRP A 294 19.67 -5.76 16.08
N LEU A 295 19.71 -4.81 17.04
CA LEU A 295 18.57 -4.57 17.94
C LEU A 295 17.37 -3.98 17.18
N ILE A 296 17.60 -3.10 16.18
CA ILE A 296 16.53 -2.60 15.33
C ILE A 296 15.94 -3.74 14.48
N PHE A 297 16.78 -4.57 13.87
CA PHE A 297 16.31 -5.70 13.08
C PHE A 297 15.55 -6.71 13.95
N GLY A 298 16.10 -7.12 15.08
CA GLY A 298 15.44 -8.02 16.02
C GLY A 298 14.14 -7.45 16.59
N GLY A 299 14.12 -6.14 16.90
CA GLY A 299 12.91 -5.43 17.30
C GLY A 299 11.84 -5.45 16.20
N ALA A 300 12.23 -5.19 14.96
CA ALA A 300 11.30 -5.25 13.83
C ALA A 300 10.68 -6.64 13.65
N ILE A 301 11.50 -7.70 13.76
CA ILE A 301 11.00 -9.10 13.75
C ILE A 301 10.01 -9.31 14.90
N PHE A 302 10.40 -8.92 16.13
CA PHE A 302 9.60 -9.15 17.31
C PHE A 302 8.23 -8.47 17.25
N PHE A 303 8.15 -7.28 16.63
CA PHE A 303 6.87 -6.63 16.34
C PHE A 303 6.12 -7.30 15.19
N ALA A 304 6.84 -7.72 14.12
CA ALA A 304 6.22 -8.30 12.94
C ALA A 304 5.57 -9.67 13.20
N ILE A 305 6.02 -10.40 14.22
CA ILE A 305 5.45 -11.72 14.59
C ILE A 305 3.98 -11.64 15.03
N GLY A 306 3.47 -10.44 15.33
CA GLY A 306 2.08 -10.27 15.73
C GLY A 306 1.78 -10.58 17.19
N GLU A 307 0.50 -10.61 17.54
CA GLU A 307 0.02 -10.80 18.91
C GLU A 307 0.20 -12.23 19.39
N SER A 308 -0.07 -13.21 18.53
CA SER A 308 0.03 -14.65 18.82
C SER A 308 1.19 -15.28 18.05
N PRO A 309 2.43 -15.18 18.56
CA PRO A 309 3.61 -15.66 17.86
C PRO A 309 3.53 -17.14 17.51
N THR A 310 3.91 -17.47 16.26
CA THR A 310 4.09 -18.85 15.79
C THR A 310 5.57 -19.16 15.55
N PHE A 311 5.94 -20.40 15.69
CA PHE A 311 7.24 -20.91 15.30
C PHE A 311 7.08 -22.28 14.63
N ALA A 312 7.60 -22.42 13.41
CA ALA A 312 7.43 -23.62 12.57
C ALA A 312 5.93 -24.00 12.38
N GLY A 313 5.07 -22.98 12.20
CA GLY A 313 3.62 -23.17 12.01
C GLY A 313 2.85 -23.55 13.28
N ARG A 314 3.48 -23.50 14.46
CA ARG A 314 2.84 -23.82 15.74
C ARG A 314 2.78 -22.61 16.64
N PRO A 315 1.62 -22.29 17.24
CA PRO A 315 1.53 -21.24 18.25
C PRO A 315 2.49 -21.50 19.42
N ILE A 316 3.23 -20.46 19.82
CA ILE A 316 4.17 -20.56 20.96
C ILE A 316 3.38 -20.58 22.29
N GLY A 317 2.09 -20.21 22.28
CA GLY A 317 1.23 -20.19 23.47
C GLY A 317 1.51 -19.04 24.42
N VAL A 318 2.27 -18.04 24.00
CA VAL A 318 2.57 -16.82 24.77
C VAL A 318 2.18 -15.62 23.91
N GLU A 319 1.32 -14.76 24.43
CA GLU A 319 1.00 -13.48 23.77
C GLU A 319 2.23 -12.56 23.74
N ASN A 320 2.40 -11.86 22.64
CA ASN A 320 3.48 -10.90 22.50
C ASN A 320 3.21 -9.66 23.41
N PRO A 321 4.01 -9.43 24.46
CA PRO A 321 3.73 -8.39 25.46
C PRO A 321 3.73 -6.98 24.87
N ILE A 322 4.32 -6.76 23.70
CA ILE A 322 4.30 -5.46 23.01
C ILE A 322 2.87 -5.11 22.55
N PHE A 323 2.09 -6.09 22.11
CA PHE A 323 0.71 -5.84 21.71
C PHE A 323 -0.16 -5.46 22.90
N TRP A 324 0.03 -6.08 24.06
CA TRP A 324 -0.60 -5.62 25.28
C TRP A 324 -0.27 -4.15 25.61
N LEU A 325 0.98 -3.73 25.40
CA LEU A 325 1.39 -2.33 25.59
C LEU A 325 0.80 -1.42 24.50
N MET A 326 0.82 -1.84 23.24
CA MET A 326 0.26 -1.07 22.12
C MET A 326 -1.24 -0.81 22.29
N ASN A 327 -1.98 -1.79 22.75
CA ASN A 327 -3.42 -1.65 23.04
C ASN A 327 -3.72 -0.61 24.13
N LYS A 328 -2.73 -0.19 24.94
CA LYS A 328 -2.83 0.90 25.91
C LYS A 328 -2.50 2.28 25.34
N ILE A 329 -1.88 2.34 24.16
CA ILE A 329 -1.48 3.59 23.53
C ILE A 329 -2.60 4.01 22.57
N PRO A 330 -3.20 5.21 22.73
CA PRO A 330 -4.19 5.70 21.80
C PRO A 330 -3.68 5.64 20.35
N TYR A 331 -4.53 5.20 19.45
CA TYR A 331 -4.24 5.04 18.02
C TYR A 331 -3.20 3.96 17.64
N ALA A 332 -2.44 3.38 18.57
CA ALA A 332 -1.51 2.30 18.24
C ALA A 332 -2.24 1.01 17.83
N SER A 333 -3.46 0.79 18.34
CA SER A 333 -4.35 -0.31 17.93
C SER A 333 -4.82 -0.22 16.47
N LEU A 334 -4.67 0.95 15.82
CA LEU A 334 -4.95 1.12 14.40
C LEU A 334 -3.84 0.57 13.50
N LEU A 335 -2.68 0.27 14.08
CA LEU A 335 -1.54 -0.34 13.38
C LEU A 335 -1.75 -1.85 13.22
N ASN A 336 -2.65 -2.24 12.33
CA ASN A 336 -3.08 -3.63 12.14
C ASN A 336 -2.21 -4.44 11.15
N HIS A 337 -1.22 -3.82 10.49
CA HIS A 337 -0.31 -4.49 9.55
C HIS A 337 1.12 -4.54 10.10
N HIS A 338 1.34 -5.37 11.11
CA HIS A 338 2.61 -5.45 11.84
C HIS A 338 3.79 -5.91 10.99
N ALA A 339 3.53 -6.71 9.95
CA ALA A 339 4.53 -7.13 8.97
C ALA A 339 5.32 -5.95 8.36
N ARG A 340 4.69 -4.79 8.17
CA ARG A 340 5.33 -3.59 7.62
C ARG A 340 6.49 -3.05 8.48
N LEU A 341 6.57 -3.41 9.77
CA LEU A 341 7.72 -3.07 10.61
C LEU A 341 9.04 -3.65 10.06
N MET A 342 8.97 -4.72 9.26
CA MET A 342 10.12 -5.24 8.56
C MET A 342 10.74 -4.28 7.54
N LEU A 343 10.04 -3.23 7.08
CA LEU A 343 10.65 -2.16 6.29
C LEU A 343 11.80 -1.47 7.04
N VAL A 344 11.62 -1.21 8.33
CA VAL A 344 12.69 -0.67 9.18
C VAL A 344 13.73 -1.74 9.51
N GLY A 345 13.32 -3.00 9.63
CA GLY A 345 14.23 -4.13 9.74
C GLY A 345 15.18 -4.22 8.54
N GLN A 346 14.66 -4.04 7.32
CA GLN A 346 15.46 -4.01 6.09
C GLN A 346 16.43 -2.82 6.04
N LEU A 347 16.04 -1.68 6.59
CA LEU A 347 16.94 -0.53 6.73
C LEU A 347 18.14 -0.86 7.62
N ALA A 348 17.92 -1.58 8.72
CA ALA A 348 18.99 -2.06 9.59
C ALA A 348 19.90 -3.06 8.88
N LEU A 349 19.34 -3.96 8.08
CA LEU A 349 20.09 -4.89 7.24
C LEU A 349 20.89 -4.17 6.16
N ALA A 350 20.34 -3.15 5.50
CA ALA A 350 21.07 -2.35 4.52
C ALA A 350 22.36 -1.74 5.12
N VAL A 351 22.27 -1.17 6.32
CA VAL A 351 23.45 -0.62 7.02
C VAL A 351 24.44 -1.72 7.39
N THR A 352 23.97 -2.79 8.00
CA THR A 352 24.87 -3.87 8.48
C THR A 352 25.52 -4.63 7.32
N ALA A 353 24.75 -5.00 6.29
CA ALA A 353 25.29 -5.67 5.10
C ALA A 353 26.31 -4.80 4.37
N SER A 354 26.06 -3.49 4.25
CA SER A 354 27.00 -2.55 3.61
C SER A 354 28.34 -2.45 4.35
N ILE A 355 28.32 -2.51 5.68
CA ILE A 355 29.54 -2.54 6.51
C ILE A 355 30.27 -3.88 6.36
N GLY A 356 29.53 -4.99 6.36
CA GLY A 356 30.07 -6.32 6.11
C GLY A 356 30.75 -6.44 4.75
N ALA A 357 30.13 -5.88 3.72
CA ALA A 357 30.70 -5.83 2.37
C ALA A 357 32.04 -5.09 2.31
N LEU A 358 32.18 -3.97 3.02
CA LEU A 358 33.46 -3.27 3.11
C LEU A 358 34.52 -4.07 3.89
N ARG A 359 34.12 -4.86 4.88
CA ARG A 359 35.06 -5.76 5.58
C ARG A 359 35.58 -6.86 4.65
N ILE A 360 34.70 -7.47 3.86
CA ILE A 360 35.11 -8.45 2.85
C ILE A 360 36.03 -7.78 1.81
N TYR A 361 35.72 -6.59 1.34
CA TYR A 361 36.57 -5.86 0.41
C TYR A 361 37.99 -5.68 0.97
N LYS A 362 38.09 -5.24 2.23
CA LYS A 362 39.38 -5.02 2.89
C LYS A 362 40.17 -6.33 3.11
N SER A 363 39.51 -7.46 3.33
CA SER A 363 40.14 -8.74 3.63
C SER A 363 40.39 -9.64 2.40
N ARG A 364 39.54 -9.53 1.38
CA ARG A 364 39.52 -10.43 0.22
C ARG A 364 39.60 -9.72 -1.13
N SER A 365 39.66 -8.38 -1.15
CA SER A 365 39.68 -7.55 -2.36
C SER A 365 38.47 -7.71 -3.30
N ILE A 366 37.38 -8.33 -2.80
CA ILE A 366 36.14 -8.45 -3.56
C ILE A 366 35.42 -7.10 -3.50
N LYS A 367 35.27 -6.43 -4.64
CA LYS A 367 34.66 -5.09 -4.69
C LYS A 367 33.19 -5.13 -4.24
N PRO A 368 32.71 -4.09 -3.49
CA PRO A 368 31.32 -4.02 -3.02
C PRO A 368 30.28 -4.11 -4.15
N TRP A 369 30.59 -3.59 -5.31
CA TRP A 369 29.73 -3.68 -6.48
C TRP A 369 29.42 -5.14 -6.89
N HIS A 370 30.38 -6.07 -6.83
CA HIS A 370 30.11 -7.49 -7.13
C HIS A 370 29.13 -8.10 -6.10
N MET A 371 29.27 -7.73 -4.83
CA MET A 371 28.35 -8.17 -3.80
C MET A 371 26.95 -7.57 -4.00
N ALA A 372 26.85 -6.30 -4.42
CA ALA A 372 25.59 -5.68 -4.78
C ALA A 372 24.89 -6.40 -5.95
N VAL A 373 25.65 -6.81 -6.96
CA VAL A 373 25.11 -7.62 -8.09
C VAL A 373 24.61 -8.98 -7.60
N VAL A 374 25.38 -9.69 -6.75
CA VAL A 374 24.94 -10.97 -6.19
C VAL A 374 23.65 -10.82 -5.40
N ILE A 375 23.53 -9.78 -4.55
CA ILE A 375 22.29 -9.49 -3.81
C ILE A 375 21.13 -9.23 -4.77
N ALA A 376 21.35 -8.38 -5.78
CA ALA A 376 20.29 -8.06 -6.75
C ALA A 376 19.82 -9.31 -7.50
N LEU A 377 20.75 -10.15 -7.97
CA LEU A 377 20.42 -11.41 -8.65
C LEU A 377 19.69 -12.38 -7.73
N GLU A 378 20.15 -12.53 -6.48
CA GLU A 378 19.49 -13.36 -5.49
C GLU A 378 18.04 -12.90 -5.25
N ILE A 379 17.82 -11.60 -5.06
CA ILE A 379 16.47 -11.07 -4.83
C ILE A 379 15.59 -11.26 -6.06
N VAL A 380 16.08 -11.00 -7.26
CA VAL A 380 15.30 -11.20 -8.49
C VAL A 380 14.90 -12.66 -8.69
N VAL A 381 15.79 -13.60 -8.34
CA VAL A 381 15.56 -15.04 -8.56
C VAL A 381 14.80 -15.71 -7.42
N CYS A 382 15.09 -15.32 -6.18
CA CYS A 382 14.63 -16.05 -4.98
C CYS A 382 13.53 -15.31 -4.22
N SER A 383 13.31 -14.01 -4.45
CA SER A 383 12.30 -13.27 -3.71
C SER A 383 10.88 -13.67 -4.12
N PRO A 384 9.97 -13.88 -3.15
CA PRO A 384 8.55 -14.05 -3.45
C PRO A 384 7.88 -12.73 -3.88
N ALA A 385 8.52 -11.57 -3.70
CA ALA A 385 8.04 -10.32 -4.26
C ALA A 385 8.13 -10.36 -5.78
N PRO A 386 7.08 -9.95 -6.51
CA PRO A 386 7.12 -9.96 -7.97
C PRO A 386 8.12 -8.93 -8.50
N LEU A 387 9.13 -9.40 -9.24
CA LEU A 387 10.12 -8.58 -9.95
C LEU A 387 10.34 -9.15 -11.36
N PRO A 388 10.23 -8.35 -12.43
CA PRO A 388 9.82 -6.92 -12.42
C PRO A 388 8.43 -6.71 -11.78
N LEU A 389 8.13 -5.48 -11.37
CA LEU A 389 6.78 -5.21 -10.84
C LEU A 389 5.73 -5.54 -11.90
N PRO A 390 4.63 -6.19 -11.52
CA PRO A 390 3.53 -6.47 -12.43
C PRO A 390 2.93 -5.16 -12.95
N VAL A 391 2.25 -5.24 -14.08
CA VAL A 391 1.56 -4.10 -14.69
C VAL A 391 0.08 -4.40 -14.75
N THR A 392 -0.69 -3.53 -14.15
CA THR A 392 -2.15 -3.59 -14.13
C THR A 392 -2.71 -2.84 -15.33
N ASN A 393 -3.73 -3.42 -15.97
CA ASN A 393 -4.43 -2.78 -17.09
C ASN A 393 -5.10 -1.47 -16.61
N ASN A 394 -4.85 -0.38 -17.34
CA ASN A 394 -5.40 0.94 -17.08
C ASN A 394 -6.54 1.34 -18.03
N GLN A 395 -6.96 0.46 -18.93
CA GLN A 395 -8.06 0.71 -19.86
C GLN A 395 -9.38 0.69 -19.12
N ILE A 396 -10.24 1.64 -19.46
CA ILE A 396 -11.62 1.72 -18.97
C ILE A 396 -12.53 1.43 -20.17
N GLU A 397 -13.48 0.53 -19.99
CA GLU A 397 -14.41 0.10 -21.02
C GLU A 397 -15.38 1.24 -21.38
N GLU A 398 -15.86 1.24 -22.62
CA GLU A 398 -16.66 2.32 -23.20
C GLU A 398 -17.96 2.60 -22.41
N ILE A 399 -18.60 1.55 -21.91
CA ILE A 399 -19.84 1.65 -21.14
C ILE A 399 -19.74 2.61 -19.92
N PHE A 400 -18.56 2.74 -19.32
CA PHE A 400 -18.36 3.65 -18.19
C PHE A 400 -18.40 5.13 -18.59
N TYR A 401 -18.04 5.46 -19.84
CA TYR A 401 -18.14 6.83 -20.36
C TYR A 401 -19.59 7.21 -20.67
N GLU A 402 -20.44 6.22 -21.02
CA GLU A 402 -21.87 6.44 -21.26
C GLU A 402 -22.64 6.83 -19.99
N ALA A 403 -22.08 6.55 -18.82
CA ALA A 403 -22.66 6.96 -17.55
C ALA A 403 -22.28 8.40 -17.12
N ALA A 404 -21.54 9.15 -17.92
CA ALA A 404 -21.10 10.51 -17.57
C ALA A 404 -22.28 11.49 -17.44
N ASP A 405 -23.37 11.27 -18.17
CA ASP A 405 -24.58 12.08 -18.10
C ASP A 405 -25.37 11.74 -16.83
N GLY A 406 -25.47 12.70 -15.89
CA GLY A 406 -26.22 12.57 -14.65
C GLY A 406 -25.45 13.09 -13.44
N THR A 407 -26.15 13.24 -12.33
CA THR A 407 -25.60 13.84 -11.09
C THR A 407 -25.52 12.87 -9.91
N GLY A 408 -26.34 11.83 -9.91
CA GLY A 408 -26.42 10.83 -8.85
C GLY A 408 -25.36 9.74 -8.96
N GLY A 409 -25.42 8.80 -8.04
CA GLY A 409 -24.44 7.72 -7.91
C GLY A 409 -24.57 6.65 -9.00
N VAL A 410 -23.46 5.99 -9.29
CA VAL A 410 -23.36 4.86 -10.21
C VAL A 410 -23.01 3.60 -9.42
N LEU A 411 -23.81 2.56 -9.59
CA LEU A 411 -23.55 1.21 -9.07
C LEU A 411 -22.97 0.36 -10.19
N THR A 412 -21.82 -0.27 -9.95
CA THR A 412 -21.21 -1.20 -10.92
C THR A 412 -21.39 -2.64 -10.45
N ILE A 413 -21.89 -3.51 -11.32
CA ILE A 413 -22.11 -4.95 -11.08
C ILE A 413 -21.23 -5.79 -12.04
N PRO A 414 -20.54 -6.83 -11.54
CA PRO A 414 -20.46 -7.22 -10.13
C PRO A 414 -19.59 -6.23 -9.34
N MET A 415 -19.92 -6.07 -8.07
CA MET A 415 -19.13 -5.25 -7.15
C MET A 415 -17.81 -5.93 -6.78
N ALA A 416 -17.83 -7.25 -6.68
CA ALA A 416 -16.69 -8.14 -6.45
C ALA A 416 -17.03 -9.52 -7.00
N GLY A 417 -16.04 -10.39 -7.17
CA GLY A 417 -16.23 -11.76 -7.63
C GLY A 417 -15.00 -12.28 -8.37
N PRO A 418 -15.05 -13.53 -8.88
CA PRO A 418 -13.95 -14.08 -9.67
C PRO A 418 -13.56 -13.19 -10.84
N GLY A 419 -12.29 -12.76 -10.86
CA GLY A 419 -11.75 -11.90 -11.91
C GLY A 419 -12.15 -10.42 -11.84
N VAL A 420 -12.95 -10.02 -10.85
CA VAL A 420 -13.32 -8.61 -10.62
C VAL A 420 -12.77 -8.10 -9.32
N HIS A 421 -11.79 -7.20 -9.42
CA HIS A 421 -11.21 -6.58 -8.25
C HIS A 421 -12.20 -5.57 -7.62
N PRO A 422 -12.47 -5.61 -6.29
CA PRO A 422 -13.47 -4.77 -5.64
C PRO A 422 -13.24 -3.26 -5.82
N GLN A 423 -12.00 -2.82 -5.95
CA GLN A 423 -11.67 -1.39 -6.18
C GLN A 423 -11.64 -1.00 -7.66
N ARG A 424 -11.91 -1.94 -8.59
CA ARG A 424 -11.90 -1.66 -10.03
C ARG A 424 -12.93 -0.60 -10.42
N SER A 425 -14.13 -0.67 -9.85
CA SER A 425 -15.21 0.31 -10.09
C SER A 425 -14.86 1.72 -9.63
N LEU A 426 -14.04 1.87 -8.57
CA LEU A 426 -13.50 3.18 -8.18
C LEU A 426 -12.63 3.77 -9.27
N TYR A 427 -11.73 2.96 -9.82
CA TYR A 427 -10.86 3.39 -10.90
C TYR A 427 -11.62 3.76 -12.16
N GLU A 428 -12.67 3.01 -12.49
CA GLU A 428 -13.55 3.22 -13.64
C GLU A 428 -14.45 4.45 -13.47
N ALA A 429 -14.74 4.86 -12.22
CA ALA A 429 -15.45 6.11 -11.94
C ALA A 429 -14.78 7.35 -12.53
N ARG A 430 -13.52 7.26 -12.90
CA ARG A 430 -12.81 8.32 -13.64
C ARG A 430 -13.41 8.61 -15.01
N ALA A 431 -14.07 7.65 -15.64
CA ALA A 431 -14.72 7.83 -16.94
C ALA A 431 -15.98 8.67 -16.84
N HIS A 432 -16.79 8.42 -15.80
CA HIS A 432 -18.07 9.14 -15.63
C HIS A 432 -18.00 10.30 -14.64
N GLY A 433 -16.98 10.39 -13.79
CA GLY A 433 -16.80 11.48 -12.83
C GLY A 433 -17.86 11.55 -11.71
N ARG A 434 -18.75 10.54 -11.60
CA ARG A 434 -19.87 10.50 -10.67
C ARG A 434 -19.51 9.71 -9.42
N GLN A 435 -20.31 9.87 -8.37
CA GLN A 435 -20.15 9.09 -7.15
C GLN A 435 -20.34 7.59 -7.39
N VAL A 436 -19.60 6.76 -6.67
CA VAL A 436 -19.70 5.30 -6.69
C VAL A 436 -20.23 4.78 -5.36
N MET A 437 -20.97 3.67 -5.41
CA MET A 437 -21.59 3.07 -4.21
C MET A 437 -20.60 2.29 -3.33
N GLN A 438 -19.36 2.15 -3.74
CA GLN A 438 -18.38 1.40 -2.99
C GLN A 438 -17.55 2.28 -2.06
N ASN A 439 -17.32 1.75 -0.85
CA ASN A 439 -16.34 2.33 0.05
C ASN A 439 -14.95 1.77 -0.30
N PRO A 440 -13.99 2.61 -0.64
CA PRO A 440 -12.65 2.16 -0.99
C PRO A 440 -11.93 1.38 0.13
N ASN A 441 -12.18 1.70 1.41
CA ASN A 441 -11.65 0.95 2.57
C ASN A 441 -12.45 -0.31 2.91
N ARG A 442 -13.65 -0.43 2.39
CA ARG A 442 -14.53 -1.58 2.56
C ARG A 442 -15.18 -1.87 1.22
N PRO A 443 -14.42 -2.43 0.28
CA PRO A 443 -14.99 -2.83 -1.00
C PRO A 443 -16.08 -3.86 -0.74
N GLY A 444 -17.29 -3.54 -1.18
CA GLY A 444 -18.45 -4.39 -0.98
C GLY A 444 -19.75 -3.58 -0.93
N PRO A 445 -20.89 -4.26 -0.81
CA PRO A 445 -22.18 -3.61 -0.74
C PRO A 445 -22.32 -2.77 0.54
N THR A 446 -23.06 -1.66 0.45
CA THR A 446 -23.41 -0.87 1.62
C THR A 446 -24.46 -1.59 2.47
N GLU A 447 -24.56 -1.23 3.76
CA GLU A 447 -25.60 -1.79 4.64
C GLU A 447 -27.02 -1.55 4.08
N ALA A 448 -27.23 -0.40 3.44
CA ALA A 448 -28.52 -0.09 2.79
C ALA A 448 -28.85 -1.03 1.63
N MET A 449 -27.85 -1.44 0.84
CA MET A 449 -28.04 -2.45 -0.21
C MET A 449 -28.35 -3.83 0.35
N LEU A 450 -27.65 -4.23 1.42
CA LEU A 450 -27.84 -5.55 2.04
C LEU A 450 -29.18 -5.67 2.78
N ALA A 451 -29.79 -4.55 3.16
CA ALA A 451 -31.10 -4.51 3.80
C ALA A 451 -32.28 -4.69 2.80
N ASP A 452 -32.04 -4.53 1.51
CA ASP A 452 -33.02 -4.64 0.45
C ASP A 452 -32.80 -5.94 -0.35
N PRO A 453 -33.86 -6.77 -0.60
CA PRO A 453 -33.73 -8.02 -1.36
C PRO A 453 -33.13 -7.84 -2.76
N PHE A 454 -33.49 -6.77 -3.47
CA PHE A 454 -32.94 -6.50 -4.79
C PHE A 454 -31.49 -6.04 -4.71
N GLY A 455 -31.15 -5.16 -3.77
CA GLY A 455 -29.77 -4.74 -3.52
C GLY A 455 -28.89 -5.91 -3.08
N LEU A 456 -29.42 -6.83 -2.26
CA LEU A 456 -28.73 -8.05 -1.86
C LEU A 456 -28.45 -8.94 -3.06
N TRP A 457 -29.46 -9.18 -3.92
CA TRP A 457 -29.29 -9.95 -5.16
C TRP A 457 -28.24 -9.33 -6.07
N LEU A 458 -28.33 -8.03 -6.38
CA LEU A 458 -27.35 -7.33 -7.21
C LEU A 458 -25.93 -7.45 -6.63
N SER A 459 -25.79 -7.35 -5.30
CA SER A 459 -24.49 -7.45 -4.65
C SER A 459 -23.89 -8.85 -4.69
N SER A 460 -24.74 -9.88 -4.84
CA SER A 460 -24.33 -11.27 -4.93
C SER A 460 -23.96 -11.71 -6.35
N LEU A 461 -24.35 -10.93 -7.37
CA LEU A 461 -23.99 -11.21 -8.75
C LEU A 461 -22.46 -11.17 -8.94
N GLY A 462 -21.96 -12.15 -9.66
CA GLY A 462 -20.51 -12.37 -9.81
C GLY A 462 -19.95 -13.46 -8.90
N PHE A 463 -20.73 -13.97 -7.93
CA PHE A 463 -20.36 -15.15 -7.15
C PHE A 463 -21.05 -16.39 -7.71
N PRO A 464 -20.43 -17.60 -7.64
CA PRO A 464 -20.94 -18.82 -8.29
C PRO A 464 -22.29 -19.31 -7.78
N HIS A 465 -22.70 -18.92 -6.57
CA HIS A 465 -23.92 -19.38 -5.90
C HIS A 465 -24.75 -18.21 -5.38
N HIS A 466 -25.07 -17.27 -6.28
CA HIS A 466 -26.00 -16.20 -5.92
C HIS A 466 -27.47 -16.69 -5.94
N PRO A 467 -28.36 -16.08 -5.15
CA PRO A 467 -29.79 -16.39 -5.18
C PRO A 467 -30.42 -15.97 -6.51
N ASP A 468 -31.59 -16.52 -6.82
CA ASP A 468 -32.42 -16.04 -7.92
C ASP A 468 -32.86 -14.60 -7.68
N ALA A 469 -33.19 -13.87 -8.76
CA ALA A 469 -33.75 -12.54 -8.64
C ALA A 469 -35.05 -12.55 -7.81
N PRO A 470 -35.27 -11.59 -6.91
CA PRO A 470 -36.51 -11.54 -6.12
C PRO A 470 -37.72 -11.25 -7.02
N ASP A 471 -38.87 -11.86 -6.70
CA ASP A 471 -40.12 -11.66 -7.43
C ASP A 471 -40.63 -10.22 -7.35
N ASP A 472 -40.38 -9.55 -6.23
CA ASP A 472 -40.74 -8.14 -5.99
C ASP A 472 -39.49 -7.25 -6.09
N LEU A 473 -39.39 -6.53 -7.20
CA LEU A 473 -38.28 -5.62 -7.50
C LEU A 473 -38.66 -4.21 -7.07
N SER A 474 -38.05 -3.72 -6.00
CA SER A 474 -38.15 -2.33 -5.59
C SER A 474 -36.84 -1.61 -5.82
N PHE A 475 -36.86 -0.51 -6.58
CA PHE A 475 -35.69 0.35 -6.80
C PHE A 475 -35.63 1.52 -5.82
N GLU A 476 -36.68 1.70 -4.99
CA GLU A 476 -36.78 2.85 -4.08
C GLU A 476 -35.64 2.93 -3.03
N PRO A 477 -35.20 1.81 -2.40
CA PRO A 477 -34.08 1.88 -1.48
C PRO A 477 -32.79 2.37 -2.13
N MET A 478 -32.50 1.96 -3.37
CA MET A 478 -31.33 2.43 -4.10
C MET A 478 -31.46 3.90 -4.53
N ARG A 479 -32.65 4.32 -4.98
CA ARG A 479 -32.89 5.75 -5.29
C ARG A 479 -32.76 6.62 -4.05
N SER A 480 -33.34 6.18 -2.94
CA SER A 480 -33.20 6.87 -1.65
C SER A 480 -31.75 6.97 -1.19
N ALA A 481 -30.92 5.99 -1.54
CA ALA A 481 -29.48 6.04 -1.34
C ALA A 481 -28.74 6.89 -2.39
N GLY A 482 -29.46 7.48 -3.36
CA GLY A 482 -28.90 8.38 -4.36
C GLY A 482 -28.33 7.69 -5.61
N VAL A 483 -28.61 6.40 -5.83
CA VAL A 483 -28.25 5.70 -7.08
C VAL A 483 -29.15 6.16 -8.21
N GLU A 484 -28.56 6.59 -9.32
CA GLU A 484 -29.28 6.94 -10.55
C GLU A 484 -29.05 5.95 -11.68
N ALA A 485 -27.92 5.26 -11.68
CA ALA A 485 -27.56 4.34 -12.75
C ALA A 485 -26.90 3.07 -12.23
N ILE A 486 -27.14 1.97 -12.95
CA ILE A 486 -26.49 0.68 -12.73
C ILE A 486 -25.72 0.31 -14.00
N ILE A 487 -24.42 0.09 -13.88
CA ILE A 487 -23.58 -0.49 -14.93
C ILE A 487 -23.39 -1.96 -14.63
N VAL A 488 -23.73 -2.80 -15.60
CA VAL A 488 -23.56 -4.26 -15.50
C VAL A 488 -22.52 -4.68 -16.55
N ARG A 489 -21.51 -5.40 -16.13
CA ARG A 489 -20.48 -5.93 -17.05
C ARG A 489 -21.06 -7.01 -17.96
N GLU A 490 -20.48 -7.13 -19.16
CA GLU A 490 -20.97 -7.97 -20.27
C GLU A 490 -21.38 -9.37 -19.86
N ASN A 491 -20.60 -10.02 -18.99
CA ASN A 491 -20.86 -11.38 -18.53
C ASN A 491 -22.14 -11.57 -17.71
N LEU A 492 -22.72 -10.51 -17.15
CA LEU A 492 -23.94 -10.55 -16.33
C LEU A 492 -25.12 -9.81 -16.98
N VAL A 493 -24.92 -9.19 -18.15
CA VAL A 493 -25.95 -8.38 -18.81
C VAL A 493 -27.23 -9.17 -19.05
N MET A 494 -27.13 -10.41 -19.57
CA MET A 494 -28.29 -11.25 -19.88
C MET A 494 -29.11 -11.60 -18.65
N GLU A 495 -28.44 -11.84 -17.54
CA GLU A 495 -29.07 -12.18 -16.28
C GLU A 495 -29.85 -11.00 -15.70
N VAL A 496 -29.20 -9.84 -15.63
CA VAL A 496 -29.83 -8.61 -15.13
C VAL A 496 -30.97 -8.18 -16.06
N GLU A 497 -30.79 -8.27 -17.39
CA GLU A 497 -31.83 -7.95 -18.35
C GLU A 497 -33.06 -8.86 -18.20
N SER A 498 -32.88 -10.14 -17.90
CA SER A 498 -34.01 -11.07 -17.66
C SER A 498 -34.81 -10.70 -16.41
N ALA A 499 -34.18 -10.07 -15.41
CA ALA A 499 -34.82 -9.68 -14.17
C ALA A 499 -35.47 -8.27 -14.24
N ILE A 500 -34.79 -7.29 -14.79
CA ILE A 500 -35.23 -5.88 -14.75
C ILE A 500 -35.59 -5.27 -16.11
N GLY A 501 -35.56 -6.07 -17.19
CA GLY A 501 -35.86 -5.63 -18.55
C GLY A 501 -34.65 -5.05 -19.28
N PRO A 502 -34.85 -4.57 -20.54
CA PRO A 502 -33.77 -4.17 -21.42
C PRO A 502 -33.02 -2.95 -20.89
N PRO A 503 -31.70 -2.86 -21.12
CA PRO A 503 -30.90 -1.72 -20.74
C PRO A 503 -31.24 -0.46 -21.55
N ASP A 504 -30.89 0.71 -21.00
CA ASP A 504 -30.97 1.98 -21.74
C ASP A 504 -29.88 2.08 -22.81
N ILE A 505 -28.69 1.58 -22.49
CA ILE A 505 -27.52 1.61 -23.38
C ILE A 505 -26.79 0.27 -23.29
N ARG A 506 -26.36 -0.27 -24.45
CA ARG A 506 -25.36 -1.33 -24.55
C ARG A 506 -24.16 -0.80 -25.29
N SER A 507 -23.00 -1.06 -24.76
CA SER A 507 -21.71 -0.68 -25.33
C SER A 507 -20.64 -1.72 -25.01
N ASN A 508 -19.43 -1.53 -25.51
CA ASN A 508 -18.32 -2.42 -25.21
C ASN A 508 -18.04 -2.44 -23.69
N GLY A 509 -18.06 -3.65 -23.13
CA GLY A 509 -17.82 -3.91 -21.70
C GLY A 509 -19.08 -4.06 -20.86
N GLY A 510 -20.31 -3.85 -21.42
CA GLY A 510 -21.52 -4.09 -20.67
C GLY A 510 -22.75 -3.28 -21.08
N ALA A 511 -23.62 -3.06 -20.11
CA ALA A 511 -24.85 -2.33 -20.29
C ALA A 511 -25.15 -1.39 -19.12
N LEU A 512 -25.94 -0.35 -19.38
CA LEU A 512 -26.34 0.69 -18.44
C LEU A 512 -27.86 0.71 -18.31
N TRP A 513 -28.36 0.72 -17.08
CA TRP A 513 -29.74 1.00 -16.72
C TRP A 513 -29.83 2.30 -15.92
N ARG A 514 -30.80 3.16 -16.28
CA ARG A 514 -31.13 4.36 -15.50
C ARG A 514 -32.34 4.10 -14.62
N LEU A 515 -32.20 4.27 -13.31
CA LEU A 515 -33.26 3.97 -12.36
C LEU A 515 -34.53 4.81 -12.56
N SER A 516 -34.42 6.02 -13.14
CA SER A 516 -35.56 6.85 -13.49
C SER A 516 -36.52 6.19 -14.51
N ARG A 517 -35.99 5.39 -15.43
CA ARG A 517 -36.79 4.62 -16.40
C ARG A 517 -37.44 3.39 -15.80
N LEU A 518 -36.76 2.71 -14.91
CA LEU A 518 -37.27 1.48 -14.29
C LEU A 518 -38.49 1.75 -13.41
N SER A 519 -38.68 2.98 -12.90
CA SER A 519 -39.88 3.35 -12.12
C SER A 519 -41.17 3.32 -12.93
N SER A 520 -41.12 3.49 -14.26
CA SER A 520 -42.31 3.38 -15.11
C SER A 520 -42.80 1.93 -15.24
N ILE A 521 -41.91 0.95 -15.05
CA ILE A 521 -42.23 -0.49 -15.12
C ILE A 521 -42.93 -0.95 -13.84
N GLU A 522 -42.52 -0.44 -12.66
CA GLU A 522 -43.18 -0.74 -11.37
C GLU A 522 -44.70 -0.34 -11.39
N GLY A 523 -45.03 0.75 -12.05
CA GLY A 523 -46.41 1.26 -12.15
C GLY A 523 -47.34 0.47 -13.10
N GLU A 524 -46.79 -0.28 -14.05
CA GLU A 524 -47.54 -1.11 -14.99
C GLU A 524 -47.82 -2.52 -14.49
N SER A 525 -46.92 -3.09 -13.68
CA SER A 525 -47.08 -4.43 -13.09
C SER A 525 -48.09 -4.47 -11.92
N SER A 526 -48.42 -3.32 -11.34
CA SER A 526 -49.38 -3.17 -10.24
C SER A 526 -50.81 -2.86 -10.71
N ARG A 527 -51.04 -2.77 -12.02
CA ARG A 527 -52.37 -2.63 -12.65
C ARG A 527 -52.78 -3.96 -13.32
#